data_39759871919643eadd31e1295913fec7
#
_entry.id   39759871919643eadd31e1295913fec7
#
_cell.length_a   1.000
_cell.length_b   1.000
_cell.length_c   1.000
_cell.angle_alpha   90.00
_cell.angle_beta   90.00
_cell.angle_gamma   90.00
#
_symmetry.space_group_name_H-M   'P 1'
#
loop_
_entity.id
_entity.type
_entity.pdbx_description
1 polymer ?
#
loop_
_entity_poly.entity_id
_entity_poly.type
_entity_poly.pdbx_seq_one_letter_code
_entity_poly.pdbx_strand_id
1 'polypeptide(L)'
;MRTLVPDPPPTEFEELLRRRHRSGADRRDEVWEGVLHMAPAALRRHADLQAQVIAILHGPARARELRATGEFNLGDEDDYRIPDAALLEPGPDQLYVPTAALVAEVLSPGDESWDKLPFYAAHHVDELLIVDPAQHAVHWLALAEHGEYQAVESSRLIDLGAAQLAEQIDWP
;
A
#
# COMPACT_ATOMS: atom_id res chain seq x y z
N MET A 1 -2.47 -7.80 -12.52
CA MET A 1 -2.39 -8.31 -13.92
C MET A 1 -0.96 -8.13 -14.40
N ARG A 2 -0.21 -9.20 -14.49
CA ARG A 2 1.21 -9.19 -14.86
C ARG A 2 1.36 -9.09 -16.39
N THR A 3 2.07 -8.08 -16.88
CA THR A 3 2.33 -7.90 -18.32
C THR A 3 3.82 -7.98 -18.59
N LEU A 4 4.27 -9.03 -19.30
CA LEU A 4 5.63 -9.12 -19.80
C LEU A 4 5.73 -8.33 -21.11
N VAL A 5 6.62 -7.36 -21.16
CA VAL A 5 6.85 -6.55 -22.35
C VAL A 5 8.16 -6.95 -23.00
N PRO A 6 8.17 -7.27 -24.31
CA PRO A 6 9.42 -7.52 -25.05
C PRO A 6 10.32 -6.27 -25.09
N ASP A 7 11.62 -6.45 -25.19
CA ASP A 7 12.56 -5.36 -25.45
C ASP A 7 13.13 -5.48 -26.88
N PRO A 8 12.92 -4.50 -27.77
CA PRO A 8 12.15 -3.28 -27.59
C PRO A 8 10.62 -3.52 -27.53
N PRO A 9 9.87 -2.67 -26.82
CA PRO A 9 8.43 -2.82 -26.70
C PRO A 9 7.73 -2.59 -28.05
N PRO A 10 6.60 -3.28 -28.36
CA PRO A 10 5.79 -2.99 -29.54
C PRO A 10 5.31 -1.54 -29.56
N THR A 11 5.21 -0.93 -30.74
CA THR A 11 4.77 0.47 -30.90
C THR A 11 3.42 0.74 -30.24
N GLU A 12 2.47 -0.19 -30.33
CA GLU A 12 1.16 -0.09 -29.69
C GLU A 12 1.26 -0.01 -28.16
N PHE A 13 2.24 -0.71 -27.59
CA PHE A 13 2.47 -0.66 -26.12
C PHE A 13 3.08 0.68 -25.71
N GLU A 14 4.03 1.22 -26.48
CA GLU A 14 4.55 2.59 -26.24
C GLU A 14 3.45 3.65 -26.34
N GLU A 15 2.53 3.51 -27.29
CA GLU A 15 1.38 4.41 -27.43
C GLU A 15 0.43 4.30 -26.22
N LEU A 16 0.22 3.08 -25.71
CA LEU A 16 -0.55 2.86 -24.48
C LEU A 16 0.11 3.57 -23.29
N LEU A 17 1.40 3.38 -23.08
CA LEU A 17 2.14 4.05 -22.00
C LEU A 17 2.06 5.57 -22.10
N ARG A 18 2.30 6.13 -23.30
CA ARG A 18 2.16 7.58 -23.54
C ARG A 18 0.75 8.09 -23.26
N ARG A 19 -0.29 7.32 -23.62
CA ARG A 19 -1.68 7.68 -23.32
C ARG A 19 -1.96 7.64 -21.82
N ARG A 20 -1.50 6.60 -21.11
CA ARG A 20 -1.62 6.49 -19.64
C ARG A 20 -0.96 7.68 -18.97
N HIS A 21 0.27 8.00 -19.35
CA HIS A 21 1.01 9.14 -18.83
C HIS A 21 0.27 10.48 -19.04
N ARG A 22 -0.21 10.77 -20.25
CA ARG A 22 -0.96 12.01 -20.52
C ARG A 22 -2.26 12.12 -19.72
N SER A 23 -2.90 11.01 -19.39
CA SER A 23 -4.12 10.99 -18.57
C SER A 23 -3.87 10.90 -17.06
N GLY A 24 -2.62 10.69 -16.64
CA GLY A 24 -2.24 10.43 -15.25
C GLY A 24 -2.69 9.05 -14.74
N ALA A 25 -3.03 8.13 -15.63
CA ALA A 25 -3.46 6.78 -15.27
C ALA A 25 -2.28 5.87 -14.85
N ASP A 26 -1.06 6.31 -15.08
CA ASP A 26 0.18 5.65 -14.68
C ASP A 26 0.63 5.96 -13.25
N ARG A 27 0.00 6.90 -12.58
CA ARG A 27 0.41 7.37 -11.23
C ARG A 27 0.33 6.31 -10.14
N ARG A 28 -0.38 5.22 -10.41
CA ARG A 28 -0.54 4.07 -9.52
C ARG A 28 0.08 2.80 -10.07
N ASP A 29 0.80 2.92 -11.20
CA ASP A 29 1.52 1.78 -11.75
C ASP A 29 2.72 1.48 -10.86
N GLU A 30 2.94 0.20 -10.58
CA GLU A 30 4.03 -0.32 -9.74
C GLU A 30 5.04 -1.05 -10.60
N VAL A 31 6.26 -1.17 -10.13
CA VAL A 31 7.26 -2.04 -10.74
C VAL A 31 7.61 -3.14 -9.73
N TRP A 32 7.45 -4.40 -10.13
CA TRP A 32 7.73 -5.56 -9.29
C TRP A 32 8.88 -6.33 -9.91
N GLU A 33 10.06 -6.28 -9.28
CA GLU A 33 11.27 -6.94 -9.79
C GLU A 33 11.52 -6.62 -11.28
N GLY A 34 11.42 -5.34 -11.66
CA GLY A 34 11.59 -4.87 -13.05
C GLY A 34 10.38 -5.11 -13.97
N VAL A 35 9.26 -5.63 -13.47
CA VAL A 35 8.03 -5.86 -14.26
C VAL A 35 6.99 -4.79 -13.94
N LEU A 36 6.51 -4.08 -14.98
CA LEU A 36 5.46 -3.07 -14.85
C LEU A 36 4.10 -3.72 -14.54
N HIS A 37 3.52 -3.31 -13.41
CA HIS A 37 2.15 -3.64 -12.99
C HIS A 37 1.25 -2.43 -13.19
N MET A 38 0.36 -2.48 -14.17
CA MET A 38 -0.57 -1.38 -14.46
C MET A 38 -1.79 -1.47 -13.56
N ALA A 39 -1.94 -0.48 -12.66
CA ALA A 39 -3.09 -0.40 -11.79
C ALA A 39 -4.35 0.10 -12.53
N PRO A 40 -5.55 -0.46 -12.24
CA PRO A 40 -6.81 0.12 -12.68
C PRO A 40 -7.11 1.40 -11.90
N ALA A 41 -8.03 2.23 -12.44
CA ALA A 41 -8.55 3.36 -11.69
C ALA A 41 -9.30 2.88 -10.43
N ALA A 42 -9.04 3.52 -9.29
CA ALA A 42 -9.71 3.18 -8.04
C ALA A 42 -11.22 3.48 -8.13
N LEU A 43 -12.03 2.59 -7.58
CA LEU A 43 -13.45 2.84 -7.39
C LEU A 43 -13.64 3.85 -6.24
N ARG A 44 -14.73 4.65 -6.31
CA ARG A 44 -15.06 5.64 -5.26
C ARG A 44 -15.06 5.02 -3.85
N ARG A 45 -15.65 3.83 -3.69
CA ARG A 45 -15.68 3.14 -2.39
C ARG A 45 -14.28 2.79 -1.84
N HIS A 46 -13.33 2.43 -2.71
CA HIS A 46 -11.95 2.18 -2.31
C HIS A 46 -11.29 3.48 -1.81
N ALA A 47 -11.41 4.56 -2.58
CA ALA A 47 -10.86 5.86 -2.19
C ALA A 47 -11.49 6.40 -0.88
N ASP A 48 -12.76 6.12 -0.63
CA ASP A 48 -13.44 6.47 0.61
C ASP A 48 -12.86 5.70 1.81
N LEU A 49 -12.70 4.38 1.69
CA LEU A 49 -12.08 3.55 2.72
C LEU A 49 -10.62 3.96 2.99
N GLN A 50 -9.84 4.22 1.94
CA GLN A 50 -8.47 4.73 2.06
C GLN A 50 -8.44 6.03 2.88
N ALA A 51 -9.33 6.98 2.58
CA ALA A 51 -9.43 8.23 3.33
C ALA A 51 -9.81 8.02 4.80
N GLN A 52 -10.74 7.11 5.10
CA GLN A 52 -11.13 6.75 6.46
C GLN A 52 -9.96 6.14 7.23
N VAL A 53 -9.24 5.18 6.64
CA VAL A 53 -8.05 4.54 7.24
C VAL A 53 -7.01 5.58 7.61
N ILE A 54 -6.66 6.48 6.69
CA ILE A 54 -5.71 7.59 6.95
C ILE A 54 -6.19 8.45 8.12
N ALA A 55 -7.48 8.83 8.13
CA ALA A 55 -8.05 9.67 9.18
C ALA A 55 -8.02 9.00 10.57
N ILE A 56 -8.34 7.69 10.63
CA ILE A 56 -8.30 6.91 11.87
C ILE A 56 -6.87 6.78 12.39
N LEU A 57 -5.91 6.48 11.51
CA LEU A 57 -4.50 6.31 11.87
C LEU A 57 -3.83 7.62 12.32
N HIS A 58 -4.29 8.78 11.83
CA HIS A 58 -3.62 10.06 12.03
C HIS A 58 -3.41 10.44 13.51
N GLY A 59 -4.42 10.28 14.34
CA GLY A 59 -4.34 10.64 15.77
C GLY A 59 -3.35 9.76 16.54
N PRO A 60 -3.54 8.43 16.54
CA PRO A 60 -2.61 7.47 17.16
C PRO A 60 -1.17 7.58 16.65
N ALA A 61 -0.97 7.76 15.34
CA ALA A 61 0.35 7.93 14.75
C ALA A 61 1.07 9.18 15.28
N ARG A 62 0.36 10.31 15.31
CA ARG A 62 0.92 11.57 15.81
C ARG A 62 1.35 11.50 17.27
N ALA A 63 0.65 10.73 18.11
CA ALA A 63 1.02 10.50 19.50
C ALA A 63 2.35 9.73 19.66
N ARG A 64 2.82 9.08 18.59
CA ARG A 64 4.08 8.33 18.49
C ARG A 64 5.09 8.97 17.54
N GLU A 65 4.92 10.25 17.21
CA GLU A 65 5.79 11.01 16.31
C GLU A 65 5.84 10.45 14.87
N LEU A 66 4.90 9.56 14.51
CA LEU A 66 4.72 9.05 13.15
C LEU A 66 3.77 9.94 12.34
N ARG A 67 3.87 9.86 11.02
CA ARG A 67 3.02 10.59 10.07
C ARG A 67 2.19 9.63 9.25
N ALA A 68 0.87 9.74 9.34
CA ALA A 68 -0.04 9.07 8.42
C ALA A 68 -0.03 9.78 7.06
N THR A 69 0.16 9.01 5.99
CA THR A 69 0.19 9.49 4.60
C THR A 69 -0.64 8.58 3.70
N GLY A 70 -0.99 9.09 2.52
CA GLY A 70 -1.58 8.30 1.44
C GLY A 70 -0.52 7.69 0.54
N GLU A 71 -0.86 7.53 -0.73
CA GLU A 71 -0.03 6.90 -1.76
C GLU A 71 1.36 7.55 -1.94
N PHE A 72 2.39 6.72 -2.05
CA PHE A 72 3.78 7.10 -2.40
C PHE A 72 4.52 5.86 -2.91
N ASN A 73 5.69 6.04 -3.52
CA ASN A 73 6.50 4.91 -3.98
C ASN A 73 7.35 4.37 -2.81
N LEU A 74 7.04 3.17 -2.32
CA LEU A 74 7.84 2.44 -1.35
C LEU A 74 8.76 1.47 -2.08
N GLY A 75 10.07 1.61 -1.89
CA GLY A 75 11.10 0.82 -2.56
C GLY A 75 12.11 1.68 -3.29
N ASP A 76 12.49 1.28 -4.50
CA ASP A 76 13.40 1.99 -5.40
C ASP A 76 12.83 2.09 -6.83
N GLU A 77 13.59 2.69 -7.76
CA GLU A 77 13.13 2.96 -9.12
C GLU A 77 12.75 1.70 -9.90
N ASP A 78 13.46 0.59 -9.65
CA ASP A 78 13.30 -0.66 -10.41
C ASP A 78 12.39 -1.67 -9.70
N ASP A 79 12.09 -1.45 -8.41
CA ASP A 79 11.24 -2.31 -7.59
C ASP A 79 10.52 -1.52 -6.50
N TYR A 80 9.26 -1.13 -6.75
CA TYR A 80 8.45 -0.36 -5.79
C TYR A 80 6.99 -0.78 -5.79
N ARG A 81 6.35 -0.52 -4.65
CA ARG A 81 4.89 -0.64 -4.45
C ARG A 81 4.32 0.71 -4.05
N ILE A 82 3.03 0.88 -4.33
CA ILE A 82 2.28 2.08 -3.94
C ILE A 82 1.20 1.67 -2.95
N PRO A 83 1.48 1.73 -1.64
CA PRO A 83 0.47 1.40 -0.63
C PRO A 83 -0.65 2.43 -0.60
N ASP A 84 -1.86 1.99 -0.22
CA ASP A 84 -3.01 2.88 -0.07
C ASP A 84 -2.84 3.89 1.07
N ALA A 85 -2.21 3.48 2.16
CA ALA A 85 -1.83 4.35 3.27
C ALA A 85 -0.59 3.82 4.00
N ALA A 86 0.09 4.68 4.72
CA ALA A 86 1.22 4.28 5.55
C ALA A 86 1.42 5.18 6.77
N LEU A 87 2.20 4.67 7.73
CA LEU A 87 2.82 5.45 8.78
C LEU A 87 4.32 5.55 8.52
N LEU A 88 4.81 6.77 8.43
CA LEU A 88 6.22 7.07 8.19
C LEU A 88 6.84 7.76 9.39
N GLU A 89 8.11 7.47 9.65
CA GLU A 89 8.94 8.34 10.48
C GLU A 89 9.20 9.68 9.77
N PRO A 90 9.42 10.78 10.52
CA PRO A 90 9.84 12.03 9.92
C PRO A 90 11.16 11.86 9.15
N GLY A 91 11.18 12.27 7.89
CA GLY A 91 12.33 12.11 7.01
C GLY A 91 12.37 13.14 5.89
N PRO A 92 13.39 13.08 5.02
CA PRO A 92 13.50 13.95 3.86
C PRO A 92 12.39 13.66 2.84
N ASP A 93 12.04 14.67 2.06
CA ASP A 93 11.15 14.49 0.89
C ASP A 93 11.91 13.82 -0.24
N GLN A 94 11.43 12.65 -0.68
CA GLN A 94 12.06 11.83 -1.72
C GLN A 94 11.01 11.08 -2.53
N LEU A 95 11.35 10.78 -3.80
CA LEU A 95 10.43 10.13 -4.73
C LEU A 95 10.18 8.66 -4.34
N TYR A 96 11.22 7.96 -3.91
CA TYR A 96 11.17 6.58 -3.44
C TYR A 96 11.55 6.54 -1.96
N VAL A 97 10.70 5.95 -1.14
CA VAL A 97 10.90 5.81 0.30
C VAL A 97 11.29 4.37 0.60
N PRO A 98 12.43 4.10 1.24
CA PRO A 98 12.95 2.74 1.34
C PRO A 98 12.16 1.80 2.28
N THR A 99 11.43 2.36 3.23
CA THR A 99 10.66 1.62 4.25
C THR A 99 9.53 2.45 4.82
N ALA A 100 8.64 1.81 5.58
CA ALA A 100 7.59 2.46 6.37
C ALA A 100 7.46 1.73 7.71
N ALA A 101 7.02 2.41 8.77
CA ALA A 101 6.70 1.76 10.03
C ALA A 101 5.45 0.87 9.92
N LEU A 102 4.46 1.32 9.17
CA LEU A 102 3.24 0.57 8.87
C LEU A 102 2.78 0.88 7.46
N VAL A 103 2.29 -0.13 6.76
CA VAL A 103 1.59 -0.02 5.46
C VAL A 103 0.16 -0.52 5.62
N ALA A 104 -0.78 0.14 4.95
CA ALA A 104 -2.17 -0.30 4.85
C ALA A 104 -2.58 -0.49 3.39
N GLU A 105 -3.22 -1.61 3.09
CA GLU A 105 -3.80 -1.97 1.80
C GLU A 105 -5.30 -2.20 1.96
N VAL A 106 -6.10 -1.61 1.09
CA VAL A 106 -7.56 -1.80 1.03
C VAL A 106 -7.88 -2.76 -0.10
N LEU A 107 -8.36 -3.95 0.22
CA LEU A 107 -8.62 -4.99 -0.77
C LEU A 107 -9.69 -4.56 -1.79
N SER A 108 -9.41 -4.88 -3.04
CA SER A 108 -10.34 -4.80 -4.16
C SER A 108 -10.56 -6.18 -4.77
N PRO A 109 -11.69 -6.46 -5.44
CA PRO A 109 -11.90 -7.75 -6.06
C PRO A 109 -10.80 -8.10 -7.08
N GLY A 110 -10.05 -9.18 -6.81
CA GLY A 110 -9.00 -9.67 -7.69
C GLY A 110 -7.70 -8.87 -7.66
N ASP A 111 -7.45 -8.11 -6.59
CA ASP A 111 -6.15 -7.46 -6.39
C ASP A 111 -5.06 -8.43 -5.90
N GLU A 112 -3.85 -7.93 -5.89
CA GLU A 112 -2.63 -8.68 -5.58
C GLU A 112 -2.01 -8.19 -4.24
N SER A 113 -2.81 -7.56 -3.33
CA SER A 113 -2.29 -6.98 -2.08
C SER A 113 -1.58 -8.00 -1.18
N TRP A 114 -2.10 -9.25 -1.13
CA TRP A 114 -1.44 -10.32 -0.39
C TRP A 114 -0.11 -10.75 -1.00
N ASP A 115 0.07 -10.59 -2.30
CA ASP A 115 1.31 -10.94 -3.01
C ASP A 115 2.44 -9.92 -2.74
N LYS A 116 2.09 -8.74 -2.19
CA LYS A 116 3.06 -7.71 -1.80
C LYS A 116 3.75 -7.98 -0.45
N LEU A 117 3.26 -8.91 0.37
CA LEU A 117 3.80 -9.14 1.72
C LEU A 117 5.31 -9.46 1.74
N PRO A 118 5.84 -10.33 0.85
CA PRO A 118 7.28 -10.59 0.82
C PRO A 118 8.12 -9.35 0.51
N PHE A 119 7.61 -8.47 -0.37
CA PHE A 119 8.25 -7.20 -0.68
C PHE A 119 8.31 -6.28 0.55
N TYR A 120 7.18 -6.09 1.25
CA TYR A 120 7.13 -5.28 2.46
C TYR A 120 8.04 -5.83 3.56
N ALA A 121 8.13 -7.15 3.71
CA ALA A 121 9.05 -7.79 4.65
C ALA A 121 10.52 -7.52 4.29
N ALA A 122 10.89 -7.61 3.01
CA ALA A 122 12.24 -7.32 2.52
C ALA A 122 12.62 -5.83 2.72
N HIS A 123 11.63 -4.93 2.67
CA HIS A 123 11.80 -3.51 2.95
C HIS A 123 11.64 -3.15 4.43
N HIS A 124 11.61 -4.14 5.34
CA HIS A 124 11.54 -3.95 6.79
C HIS A 124 10.34 -3.10 7.24
N VAL A 125 9.19 -3.27 6.59
CA VAL A 125 7.94 -2.67 7.07
C VAL A 125 7.51 -3.44 8.31
N ASP A 126 7.45 -2.78 9.47
CA ASP A 126 7.21 -3.45 10.76
C ASP A 126 5.80 -4.04 10.87
N GLU A 127 4.80 -3.33 10.36
CA GLU A 127 3.40 -3.74 10.46
C GLU A 127 2.63 -3.53 9.15
N LEU A 128 1.66 -4.42 8.90
CA LEU A 128 0.73 -4.30 7.78
C LEU A 128 -0.71 -4.33 8.27
N LEU A 129 -1.54 -3.50 7.63
CA LEU A 129 -2.98 -3.53 7.73
C LEU A 129 -3.56 -3.98 6.39
N ILE A 130 -4.32 -5.06 6.40
CA ILE A 130 -5.14 -5.46 5.26
C ILE A 130 -6.60 -5.19 5.61
N VAL A 131 -7.20 -4.22 4.94
CA VAL A 131 -8.60 -3.82 5.14
C VAL A 131 -9.46 -4.55 4.11
N ASP A 132 -10.32 -5.45 4.56
CA ASP A 132 -11.18 -6.27 3.71
C ASP A 132 -12.63 -5.77 3.76
N PRO A 133 -13.08 -4.98 2.76
CA PRO A 133 -14.44 -4.48 2.73
C PRO A 133 -15.49 -5.56 2.45
N ALA A 134 -15.10 -6.70 1.87
CA ALA A 134 -16.05 -7.78 1.60
C ALA A 134 -16.42 -8.56 2.87
N GLN A 135 -15.49 -8.61 3.83
CA GLN A 135 -15.67 -9.27 5.13
C GLN A 135 -15.95 -8.28 6.28
N HIS A 136 -15.90 -6.97 6.02
CA HIS A 136 -15.92 -5.91 7.03
C HIS A 136 -14.88 -6.17 8.13
N ALA A 137 -13.68 -6.54 7.72
CA ALA A 137 -12.61 -6.99 8.59
C ALA A 137 -11.31 -6.23 8.36
N VAL A 138 -10.51 -6.14 9.42
CA VAL A 138 -9.14 -5.63 9.39
C VAL A 138 -8.22 -6.73 9.88
N HIS A 139 -7.25 -7.11 9.06
CA HIS A 139 -6.17 -8.01 9.45
C HIS A 139 -4.94 -7.17 9.79
N TRP A 140 -4.51 -7.24 11.04
CA TRP A 140 -3.27 -6.61 11.49
C TRP A 140 -2.17 -7.63 11.55
N LEU A 141 -1.06 -7.36 10.89
CA LEU A 141 0.08 -8.26 10.79
C LEU A 141 1.32 -7.53 11.30
N ALA A 142 2.20 -8.23 12.01
CA ALA A 142 3.49 -7.70 12.44
C ALA A 142 4.62 -8.57 11.90
N LEU A 143 5.71 -7.94 11.46
CA LEU A 143 6.90 -8.62 10.99
C LEU A 143 7.59 -9.31 12.17
N ALA A 144 7.81 -10.63 12.04
CA ALA A 144 8.52 -11.42 13.03
C ALA A 144 10.02 -11.45 12.72
N GLU A 145 10.83 -11.83 13.70
CA GLU A 145 12.31 -11.89 13.59
C GLU A 145 12.81 -12.78 12.45
N HIS A 146 12.01 -13.78 12.05
CA HIS A 146 12.35 -14.68 10.95
C HIS A 146 11.92 -14.15 9.56
N GLY A 147 11.45 -12.90 9.48
CA GLY A 147 11.15 -12.22 8.21
C GLY A 147 9.78 -12.51 7.61
N GLU A 148 8.87 -13.12 8.36
CA GLU A 148 7.49 -13.38 7.93
C GLU A 148 6.49 -12.60 8.78
N TYR A 149 5.37 -12.20 8.19
CA TYR A 149 4.29 -11.54 8.92
C TYR A 149 3.44 -12.53 9.68
N GLN A 150 3.09 -12.16 10.92
CA GLN A 150 2.19 -12.90 11.79
C GLN A 150 1.01 -12.03 12.20
N ALA A 151 -0.18 -12.63 12.27
CA ALA A 151 -1.37 -11.95 12.73
C ALA A 151 -1.22 -11.51 14.20
N VAL A 152 -1.60 -10.27 14.47
CA VAL A 152 -1.65 -9.68 15.81
C VAL A 152 -3.00 -8.99 16.04
N GLU A 153 -3.42 -8.87 17.29
CA GLU A 153 -4.69 -8.20 17.62
C GLU A 153 -4.57 -6.68 17.65
N SER A 154 -3.36 -6.18 17.95
CA SER A 154 -3.09 -4.74 18.09
C SER A 154 -1.69 -4.38 17.64
N SER A 155 -1.51 -3.12 17.29
CA SER A 155 -0.22 -2.53 16.93
C SER A 155 0.76 -2.55 18.11
N ARG A 156 2.04 -2.69 17.78
CA ARG A 156 3.16 -2.42 18.68
C ARG A 156 3.67 -0.97 18.56
N LEU A 157 3.30 -0.29 17.46
CA LEU A 157 3.76 1.04 17.11
C LEU A 157 2.85 2.13 17.64
N ILE A 158 1.54 1.90 17.61
CA ILE A 158 0.50 2.87 17.97
C ILE A 158 -0.54 2.24 18.90
N ASP A 159 -1.27 3.06 19.64
CA ASP A 159 -2.33 2.61 20.56
C ASP A 159 -3.64 2.38 19.80
N LEU A 160 -3.67 1.31 18.98
CA LEU A 160 -4.82 0.92 18.16
C LEU A 160 -4.78 -0.58 17.88
N GLY A 161 -5.94 -1.24 17.88
CA GLY A 161 -6.09 -2.64 17.50
C GLY A 161 -6.97 -2.83 16.27
N ALA A 162 -6.90 -4.02 15.67
CA ALA A 162 -7.66 -4.38 14.47
C ALA A 162 -9.17 -4.22 14.64
N ALA A 163 -9.72 -4.71 15.77
CA ALA A 163 -11.14 -4.58 16.08
C ALA A 163 -11.56 -3.11 16.27
N GLN A 164 -10.75 -2.32 17.00
CA GLN A 164 -11.03 -0.91 17.22
C GLN A 164 -11.00 -0.09 15.92
N LEU A 165 -10.10 -0.43 14.98
CA LEU A 165 -10.06 0.20 13.67
C LEU A 165 -11.28 -0.20 12.84
N ALA A 166 -11.63 -1.48 12.82
CA ALA A 166 -12.79 -1.99 12.09
C ALA A 166 -14.12 -1.37 12.56
N GLU A 167 -14.29 -1.10 13.86
CA GLU A 167 -15.45 -0.43 14.43
C GLU A 167 -15.58 1.05 14.04
N GLN A 168 -14.48 1.70 13.66
CA GLN A 168 -14.46 3.10 13.24
C GLN A 168 -14.68 3.28 11.73
N ILE A 169 -14.58 2.23 10.95
CA ILE A 169 -14.80 2.29 9.50
C ILE A 169 -16.31 2.27 9.22
N ASP A 170 -16.76 3.23 8.40
CA ASP A 170 -18.09 3.21 7.79
C ASP A 170 -18.02 2.31 6.54
N TRP A 171 -18.37 1.04 6.73
CA TRP A 171 -18.25 0.03 5.69
C TRP A 171 -19.28 0.25 4.57
N PRO A 172 -18.88 0.06 3.27
CA PRO A 172 -19.76 0.30 2.13
C PRO A 172 -20.87 -0.75 1.95
#